data_8e15647052464b3b053413321bd548fa
#
_entry.id   8e15647052464b3b053413321bd548fa
#
_cell.length_a   1.000
_cell.length_b   1.000
_cell.length_c   1.000
_cell.angle_alpha   90.00
_cell.angle_beta   90.00
_cell.angle_gamma   90.00
#
_symmetry.space_group_name_H-M   'P 1'
#
loop_
_entity.id
_entity.type
_entity.pdbx_description
1 polymer ?
#
loop_
_entity_poly.entity_id
_entity_poly.type
_entity_poly.pdbx_seq_one_letter_code
_entity_poly.pdbx_strand_id
1 'polypeptide(L)'
;MILPMENTEKMIFPGVGKYGIPEIKPETDIRIDKLEWIPVNYALTAKEKATKGVHFYKDDYQFERFWNNPDKYIPLLQQFSAVCSPDFSLYSDMPLAVQLFMHYKKHWLAAYWQAHGIHVIPTLCWCGEQSYDWCFDGEPRNAIVSISSHGTQSDPYEAECFAKHCRKALEVLQPSGILWYGKCPAEFDWNMTKIKPFQYERRHYRE
;
A
#
# COMPACT_ATOMS: atom_id res chain seq x y z
N MET A 1 14.68 23.56 -21.22
CA MET A 1 13.68 22.54 -20.89
C MET A 1 14.20 21.86 -19.63
N ILE A 2 13.55 22.08 -18.48
CA ILE A 2 13.90 21.39 -17.24
C ILE A 2 13.25 20.01 -17.37
N LEU A 3 14.06 18.96 -17.36
CA LEU A 3 13.54 17.60 -17.35
C LEU A 3 12.81 17.36 -16.02
N PRO A 4 11.63 16.72 -16.01
CA PRO A 4 10.94 16.39 -14.78
C PRO A 4 11.85 15.51 -13.91
N MET A 5 12.02 15.92 -12.65
CA MET A 5 12.85 15.19 -11.68
C MET A 5 11.95 14.29 -10.82
N GLU A 6 11.44 13.22 -11.41
CA GLU A 6 10.71 12.19 -10.69
C GLU A 6 9.57 12.75 -9.79
N ASN A 7 8.72 13.61 -10.37
CA ASN A 7 7.61 14.31 -9.70
C ASN A 7 7.99 15.35 -8.63
N THR A 8 9.27 15.57 -8.36
CA THR A 8 9.70 16.58 -7.38
C THR A 8 9.36 18.02 -7.82
N GLU A 9 9.20 18.25 -9.13
CA GLU A 9 8.70 19.52 -9.67
C GLU A 9 7.23 19.82 -9.35
N LYS A 10 6.45 18.79 -9.00
CA LYS A 10 5.05 18.93 -8.61
C LYS A 10 4.92 19.25 -7.13
N MET A 11 5.59 18.49 -6.29
CA MET A 11 5.58 18.70 -4.85
C MET A 11 6.79 18.04 -4.19
N ILE A 12 7.39 18.77 -3.24
CA ILE A 12 8.40 18.24 -2.32
C ILE A 12 7.77 18.17 -0.94
N PHE A 13 7.74 16.98 -0.36
CA PHE A 13 7.24 16.78 0.99
C PHE A 13 8.39 16.85 2.00
N PRO A 14 8.15 17.38 3.21
CA PRO A 14 9.04 17.13 4.33
C PRO A 14 9.20 15.63 4.51
N GLY A 15 10.43 15.16 4.56
CA GLY A 15 10.71 13.74 4.73
C GLY A 15 11.15 13.41 6.16
N VAL A 16 10.93 12.18 6.57
CA VAL A 16 11.38 11.62 7.86
C VAL A 16 12.45 10.55 7.65
N GLY A 17 13.16 10.23 8.73
CA GLY A 17 14.25 9.25 8.71
C GLY A 17 15.48 9.73 7.95
N LYS A 18 16.44 8.81 7.83
CA LYS A 18 17.74 9.07 7.19
C LYS A 18 17.61 9.41 5.70
N TYR A 19 16.58 8.90 5.05
CA TYR A 19 16.42 8.96 3.60
C TYR A 19 15.35 9.97 3.15
N GLY A 20 14.76 10.73 4.07
CA GLY A 20 13.80 11.77 3.73
C GLY A 20 12.51 11.24 3.09
N ILE A 21 11.98 10.13 3.63
CA ILE A 21 10.76 9.50 3.12
C ILE A 21 9.55 10.39 3.43
N PRO A 22 8.67 10.72 2.46
CA PRO A 22 7.45 11.48 2.71
C PRO A 22 6.54 10.79 3.73
N GLU A 23 5.93 11.57 4.62
CA GLU A 23 5.07 11.04 5.67
C GLU A 23 3.64 10.84 5.19
N ILE A 24 3.04 9.69 5.45
CA ILE A 24 1.62 9.42 5.22
C ILE A 24 0.87 9.80 6.50
N LYS A 25 -0.16 10.63 6.38
CA LYS A 25 -0.99 11.03 7.52
C LYS A 25 -1.86 9.86 7.99
N PRO A 26 -2.06 9.70 9.31
CA PRO A 26 -2.88 8.62 9.85
C PRO A 26 -4.35 8.74 9.44
N GLU A 27 -4.95 7.61 9.07
CA GLU A 27 -6.41 7.46 8.91
C GLU A 27 -6.91 6.53 10.01
N THR A 28 -7.91 6.98 10.79
CA THR A 28 -8.45 6.24 11.94
C THR A 28 -9.94 5.97 11.83
N ASP A 29 -10.69 6.81 11.10
CA ASP A 29 -12.15 6.84 11.12
C ASP A 29 -12.80 6.13 9.92
N ILE A 30 -12.00 5.56 9.02
CA ILE A 30 -12.50 4.86 7.85
C ILE A 30 -13.06 3.49 8.27
N ARG A 31 -14.33 3.26 7.97
CA ARG A 31 -14.99 1.97 8.21
C ARG A 31 -14.61 0.97 7.10
N ILE A 32 -13.36 0.47 7.16
CA ILE A 32 -12.82 -0.47 6.16
C ILE A 32 -13.65 -1.73 6.01
N ASP A 33 -14.39 -2.12 7.06
CA ASP A 33 -15.31 -3.26 7.11
C ASP A 33 -16.59 -3.04 6.29
N LYS A 34 -16.92 -1.80 5.98
CA LYS A 34 -18.12 -1.42 5.21
C LYS A 34 -17.88 -1.19 3.73
N LEU A 35 -16.61 -1.12 3.33
CA LEU A 35 -16.25 -0.87 1.94
C LEU A 35 -16.11 -2.18 1.15
N GLU A 36 -16.56 -2.15 -0.10
CA GLU A 36 -16.16 -3.15 -1.09
C GLU A 36 -14.77 -2.79 -1.63
N TRP A 37 -13.78 -3.65 -1.42
CA TRP A 37 -12.43 -3.42 -1.90
C TRP A 37 -12.23 -4.00 -3.30
N ILE A 38 -11.77 -3.15 -4.23
CA ILE A 38 -11.54 -3.53 -5.62
C ILE A 38 -10.09 -3.29 -6.03
N PRO A 39 -9.54 -4.11 -6.92
CA PRO A 39 -8.21 -3.86 -7.47
C PRO A 39 -8.21 -2.63 -8.39
N VAL A 40 -7.09 -1.91 -8.41
CA VAL A 40 -6.91 -0.64 -9.12
C VAL A 40 -7.19 -0.70 -10.63
N ASN A 41 -6.99 -1.85 -11.25
CA ASN A 41 -7.28 -2.05 -12.68
C ASN A 41 -8.77 -1.96 -13.02
N TYR A 42 -9.66 -2.13 -12.04
CA TYR A 42 -11.12 -1.95 -12.21
C TYR A 42 -11.63 -0.58 -11.78
N ALA A 43 -10.79 0.27 -11.22
CA ALA A 43 -11.21 1.57 -10.67
C ALA A 43 -11.93 2.48 -11.70
N LEU A 44 -11.49 2.46 -12.96
CA LEU A 44 -12.12 3.28 -14.02
C LEU A 44 -13.57 2.87 -14.29
N THR A 45 -13.85 1.57 -14.35
CA THR A 45 -15.14 1.01 -14.75
C THR A 45 -16.07 0.72 -13.57
N ALA A 46 -15.57 0.86 -12.33
CA ALA A 46 -16.35 0.61 -11.14
C ALA A 46 -17.58 1.54 -11.06
N LYS A 47 -18.71 0.96 -10.68
CA LYS A 47 -19.93 1.70 -10.31
C LYS A 47 -19.92 1.96 -8.80
N GLU A 48 -20.70 2.95 -8.35
CA GLU A 48 -20.87 3.26 -6.92
C GLU A 48 -19.53 3.40 -6.17
N LYS A 49 -18.61 4.18 -6.75
CA LYS A 49 -17.24 4.33 -6.25
C LYS A 49 -17.19 4.81 -4.79
N ALA A 50 -18.16 5.63 -4.37
CA ALA A 50 -18.24 6.15 -3.00
C ALA A 50 -18.51 5.07 -1.92
N THR A 51 -18.89 3.84 -2.30
CA THR A 51 -19.03 2.71 -1.37
C THR A 51 -17.84 1.74 -1.42
N LYS A 52 -16.77 2.12 -2.15
CA LYS A 52 -15.65 1.23 -2.43
C LYS A 52 -14.32 1.81 -1.96
N GLY A 53 -13.41 0.89 -1.67
CA GLY A 53 -11.99 1.17 -1.54
C GLY A 53 -11.20 0.58 -2.71
N VAL A 54 -10.05 1.16 -3.01
CA VAL A 54 -9.14 0.68 -4.07
C VAL A 54 -7.86 0.15 -3.45
N HIS A 55 -7.43 -1.06 -3.86
CA HIS A 55 -6.14 -1.62 -3.48
C HIS A 55 -5.23 -1.81 -4.69
N PHE A 56 -3.91 -1.88 -4.44
CA PHE A 56 -2.88 -1.98 -5.47
C PHE A 56 -2.13 -3.33 -5.44
N TYR A 57 -2.71 -4.36 -4.86
CA TYR A 57 -2.17 -5.73 -4.85
C TYR A 57 -2.28 -6.37 -6.24
N LYS A 58 -1.46 -5.87 -7.15
CA LYS A 58 -1.31 -6.26 -8.55
C LYS A 58 0.13 -6.05 -8.98
N ASP A 59 0.51 -6.58 -10.14
CA ASP A 59 1.84 -6.34 -10.71
C ASP A 59 2.08 -4.86 -10.98
N ASP A 60 3.27 -4.36 -10.69
CA ASP A 60 3.65 -2.94 -10.74
C ASP A 60 3.29 -2.27 -12.07
N TYR A 61 3.46 -2.97 -13.21
CA TYR A 61 3.17 -2.43 -14.54
C TYR A 61 1.69 -2.01 -14.71
N GLN A 62 0.77 -2.58 -13.93
CA GLN A 62 -0.65 -2.25 -14.01
C GLN A 62 -0.97 -0.89 -13.38
N PHE A 63 -0.12 -0.41 -12.48
CA PHE A 63 -0.33 0.87 -11.78
C PHE A 63 0.85 1.85 -11.85
N GLU A 64 1.95 1.54 -12.52
CA GLU A 64 3.07 2.46 -12.76
C GLU A 64 2.61 3.79 -13.40
N ARG A 65 1.52 3.75 -14.14
CA ARG A 65 0.87 4.95 -14.72
C ARG A 65 0.49 6.02 -13.71
N PHE A 66 0.24 5.66 -12.45
CA PHE A 66 -0.08 6.62 -11.38
C PHE A 66 1.15 7.44 -10.98
N TRP A 67 2.31 6.83 -11.00
CA TRP A 67 3.59 7.51 -10.84
C TRP A 67 3.94 8.38 -12.04
N ASN A 68 3.78 7.84 -13.25
CA ASN A 68 4.15 8.54 -14.48
C ASN A 68 3.27 9.76 -14.79
N ASN A 69 2.03 9.78 -14.29
CA ASN A 69 1.12 10.91 -14.48
C ASN A 69 0.14 11.00 -13.27
N PRO A 70 0.61 11.45 -12.11
CA PRO A 70 -0.20 11.45 -10.89
C PRO A 70 -1.44 12.32 -10.99
N ASP A 71 -1.35 13.50 -11.61
CA ASP A 71 -2.46 14.47 -11.72
C ASP A 71 -3.66 13.87 -12.45
N LYS A 72 -3.41 13.08 -13.48
CA LYS A 72 -4.45 12.47 -14.31
C LYS A 72 -5.43 11.61 -13.51
N TYR A 73 -4.96 11.00 -12.43
CA TYR A 73 -5.73 10.04 -11.66
C TYR A 73 -6.36 10.61 -10.38
N ILE A 74 -6.03 11.85 -9.99
CA ILE A 74 -6.66 12.53 -8.85
C ILE A 74 -8.18 12.55 -8.96
N PRO A 75 -8.81 13.00 -10.07
CA PRO A 75 -10.26 13.05 -10.18
C PRO A 75 -10.93 11.67 -10.14
N LEU A 76 -10.21 10.62 -10.51
CA LEU A 76 -10.69 9.25 -10.40
C LEU A 76 -10.67 8.78 -8.95
N LEU A 77 -9.53 8.93 -8.26
CA LEU A 77 -9.34 8.43 -6.90
C LEU A 77 -10.19 9.18 -5.88
N GLN A 78 -10.46 10.46 -6.09
CA GLN A 78 -11.37 11.27 -5.24
C GLN A 78 -12.82 10.75 -5.21
N GLN A 79 -13.22 9.88 -6.12
CA GLN A 79 -14.55 9.30 -6.14
C GLN A 79 -14.69 8.11 -5.17
N PHE A 80 -13.59 7.56 -4.66
CA PHE A 80 -13.59 6.43 -3.74
C PHE A 80 -13.53 6.87 -2.28
N SER A 81 -14.11 6.06 -1.38
CA SER A 81 -14.06 6.33 0.06
C SER A 81 -12.67 6.19 0.65
N ALA A 82 -11.84 5.32 0.09
CA ALA A 82 -10.46 5.13 0.52
C ALA A 82 -9.62 4.49 -0.61
N VAL A 83 -8.31 4.73 -0.55
CA VAL A 83 -7.34 4.19 -1.50
C VAL A 83 -6.15 3.65 -0.72
N CYS A 84 -5.73 2.42 -0.96
CA CYS A 84 -4.44 1.96 -0.43
C CYS A 84 -3.29 2.67 -1.14
N SER A 85 -2.18 2.92 -0.46
CA SER A 85 -0.95 3.34 -1.16
C SER A 85 -0.47 2.24 -2.10
N PRO A 86 0.24 2.56 -3.19
CA PRO A 86 0.71 1.56 -4.15
C PRO A 86 1.62 0.51 -3.49
N ASP A 87 1.44 -0.75 -3.90
CA ASP A 87 2.24 -1.88 -3.43
C ASP A 87 3.42 -2.13 -4.40
N PHE A 88 4.33 -1.15 -4.51
CA PHE A 88 5.52 -1.32 -5.33
C PHE A 88 6.39 -2.46 -4.80
N SER A 89 6.81 -3.33 -5.69
CA SER A 89 7.59 -4.52 -5.36
C SER A 89 8.91 -4.18 -4.68
N LEU A 90 9.15 -4.83 -3.53
CA LEU A 90 10.40 -4.78 -2.77
C LEU A 90 10.96 -6.19 -2.64
N TYR A 91 12.14 -6.44 -3.22
CA TYR A 91 12.83 -7.72 -3.11
C TYR A 91 14.17 -7.56 -2.40
N SER A 92 14.56 -8.56 -1.61
CA SER A 92 15.78 -8.54 -0.80
C SER A 92 17.07 -8.54 -1.63
N ASP A 93 17.01 -9.02 -2.86
CA ASP A 93 18.12 -9.06 -3.83
C ASP A 93 18.25 -7.79 -4.70
N MET A 94 17.29 -6.85 -4.58
CA MET A 94 17.43 -5.55 -5.23
C MET A 94 18.55 -4.72 -4.58
N PRO A 95 19.28 -3.89 -5.36
CA PRO A 95 20.16 -2.86 -4.79
C PRO A 95 19.38 -1.95 -3.82
N LEU A 96 19.99 -1.58 -2.69
CA LEU A 96 19.38 -0.72 -1.67
C LEU A 96 18.82 0.59 -2.26
N ALA A 97 19.51 1.20 -3.22
CA ALA A 97 19.03 2.41 -3.88
C ALA A 97 17.70 2.21 -4.60
N VAL A 98 17.47 1.03 -5.19
CA VAL A 98 16.21 0.68 -5.84
C VAL A 98 15.12 0.44 -4.80
N GLN A 99 15.44 -0.29 -3.72
CA GLN A 99 14.50 -0.53 -2.62
C GLN A 99 14.01 0.79 -2.01
N LEU A 100 14.92 1.70 -1.70
CA LEU A 100 14.61 3.03 -1.17
C LEU A 100 13.79 3.86 -2.15
N PHE A 101 14.08 3.77 -3.45
CA PHE A 101 13.31 4.48 -4.47
C PHE A 101 11.87 3.95 -4.57
N MET A 102 11.66 2.63 -4.51
CA MET A 102 10.30 2.05 -4.50
C MET A 102 9.51 2.48 -3.25
N HIS A 103 10.17 2.49 -2.09
CA HIS A 103 9.57 2.98 -0.86
C HIS A 103 9.23 4.48 -0.95
N TYR A 104 10.15 5.31 -1.47
CA TYR A 104 9.91 6.72 -1.71
C TYR A 104 8.73 6.96 -2.67
N LYS A 105 8.67 6.24 -3.81
CA LYS A 105 7.56 6.36 -4.78
C LYS A 105 6.20 6.10 -4.14
N LYS A 106 6.09 5.03 -3.34
CA LYS A 106 4.88 4.69 -2.60
C LYS A 106 4.44 5.85 -1.71
N HIS A 107 5.36 6.34 -0.89
CA HIS A 107 5.10 7.40 0.07
C HIS A 107 4.79 8.74 -0.59
N TRP A 108 5.54 9.09 -1.64
CA TRP A 108 5.28 10.31 -2.39
C TRP A 108 3.88 10.33 -2.99
N LEU A 109 3.45 9.23 -3.64
CA LEU A 109 2.10 9.13 -4.20
C LEU A 109 1.04 9.20 -3.12
N ALA A 110 1.22 8.50 -2.01
CA ALA A 110 0.29 8.54 -0.88
C ALA A 110 0.12 9.95 -0.31
N ALA A 111 1.23 10.63 -0.01
CA ALA A 111 1.21 12.00 0.48
C ALA A 111 0.61 12.99 -0.55
N TYR A 112 0.92 12.78 -1.84
CA TYR A 112 0.36 13.59 -2.93
C TYR A 112 -1.16 13.42 -3.04
N TRP A 113 -1.67 12.20 -2.94
CA TRP A 113 -3.10 11.94 -2.94
C TRP A 113 -3.79 12.55 -1.71
N GLN A 114 -3.18 12.44 -0.52
CA GLN A 114 -3.69 13.09 0.69
C GLN A 114 -3.72 14.61 0.58
N ALA A 115 -2.72 15.22 -0.07
CA ALA A 115 -2.72 16.67 -0.34
C ALA A 115 -3.88 17.09 -1.24
N HIS A 116 -4.45 16.17 -2.03
CA HIS A 116 -5.63 16.39 -2.87
C HIS A 116 -6.94 15.87 -2.23
N GLY A 117 -6.95 15.63 -0.92
CA GLY A 117 -8.16 15.24 -0.18
C GLY A 117 -8.60 13.79 -0.38
N ILE A 118 -7.70 12.91 -0.82
CA ILE A 118 -7.97 11.48 -0.93
C ILE A 118 -7.57 10.80 0.39
N HIS A 119 -8.46 9.98 0.93
CA HIS A 119 -8.17 9.14 2.10
C HIS A 119 -7.27 7.98 1.72
N VAL A 120 -6.07 7.93 2.30
CA VAL A 120 -5.06 6.92 1.94
C VAL A 120 -4.76 6.01 3.12
N ILE A 121 -4.94 4.70 2.91
CA ILE A 121 -4.51 3.65 3.82
C ILE A 121 -3.12 3.18 3.38
N PRO A 122 -2.08 3.30 4.22
CA PRO A 122 -0.74 2.86 3.86
C PRO A 122 -0.66 1.35 3.67
N THR A 123 -0.04 0.91 2.59
CA THR A 123 0.35 -0.48 2.34
C THR A 123 1.72 -0.71 2.94
N LEU A 124 1.81 -1.60 3.92
CA LEU A 124 3.09 -1.92 4.56
C LEU A 124 3.89 -2.89 3.70
N CYS A 125 5.14 -2.54 3.44
CA CYS A 125 6.07 -3.33 2.64
C CYS A 125 7.44 -3.41 3.33
N TRP A 126 8.11 -4.55 3.18
CA TRP A 126 9.46 -4.83 3.68
C TRP A 126 10.16 -5.82 2.74
N CYS A 127 11.47 -5.92 2.84
CA CYS A 127 12.28 -6.87 2.07
C CYS A 127 13.37 -7.54 2.92
N GLY A 128 12.97 -8.03 4.11
CA GLY A 128 13.85 -8.67 5.08
C GLY A 128 14.21 -7.75 6.25
N GLU A 129 14.95 -8.28 7.23
CA GLU A 129 15.28 -7.55 8.47
C GLU A 129 16.13 -6.31 8.23
N GLN A 130 16.99 -6.34 7.19
CA GLN A 130 17.81 -5.19 6.80
C GLN A 130 16.99 -3.96 6.38
N SER A 131 15.70 -4.17 6.02
CA SER A 131 14.82 -3.05 5.68
C SER A 131 14.24 -2.32 6.90
N TYR A 132 14.33 -2.89 8.10
CA TYR A 132 13.75 -2.29 9.31
C TYR A 132 14.34 -0.92 9.66
N ASP A 133 15.54 -0.63 9.17
CA ASP A 133 16.17 0.67 9.38
C ASP A 133 15.48 1.82 8.61
N TRP A 134 14.57 1.49 7.68
CA TRP A 134 13.93 2.49 6.83
C TRP A 134 12.49 2.16 6.39
N CYS A 135 12.06 0.89 6.38
CA CYS A 135 10.76 0.51 5.80
C CYS A 135 9.54 1.00 6.62
N PHE A 136 9.77 1.49 7.83
CA PHE A 136 8.77 2.13 8.68
C PHE A 136 8.85 3.66 8.66
N ASP A 137 9.87 4.24 8.00
CA ASP A 137 9.96 5.68 7.81
C ASP A 137 8.77 6.17 6.97
N GLY A 138 8.11 7.23 7.43
CA GLY A 138 6.94 7.80 6.78
C GLY A 138 5.63 7.03 6.99
N GLU A 139 5.65 5.85 7.62
CA GLU A 139 4.43 5.11 7.95
C GLU A 139 3.78 5.69 9.23
N PRO A 140 2.44 5.87 9.25
CA PRO A 140 1.76 6.41 10.42
C PRO A 140 1.64 5.36 11.54
N ARG A 141 1.72 5.84 12.80
CA ARG A 141 1.43 5.02 13.99
C ARG A 141 -0.03 5.14 14.39
N ASN A 142 -0.54 4.12 15.08
CA ASN A 142 -1.92 4.06 15.60
C ASN A 142 -2.99 4.34 14.53
N ALA A 143 -2.71 4.00 13.28
CA ALA A 143 -3.58 4.23 12.13
C ALA A 143 -4.07 2.91 11.52
N ILE A 144 -5.02 3.00 10.61
CA ILE A 144 -5.39 1.87 9.77
C ILE A 144 -4.28 1.64 8.75
N VAL A 145 -3.86 0.38 8.58
CA VAL A 145 -2.84 -0.03 7.61
C VAL A 145 -3.34 -1.16 6.72
N SER A 146 -2.68 -1.40 5.61
CA SER A 146 -2.98 -2.51 4.72
C SER A 146 -1.77 -3.43 4.57
N ILE A 147 -2.01 -4.75 4.60
CA ILE A 147 -0.98 -5.79 4.51
C ILE A 147 -1.42 -6.84 3.49
N SER A 148 -0.49 -7.31 2.66
CA SER A 148 -0.70 -8.42 1.73
C SER A 148 0.21 -9.60 2.09
N SER A 149 -0.37 -10.79 2.17
CA SER A 149 0.38 -12.05 2.25
C SER A 149 0.47 -12.77 0.90
N HIS A 150 0.06 -12.10 -0.18
CA HIS A 150 0.11 -12.71 -1.51
C HIS A 150 1.55 -13.06 -1.91
N GLY A 151 1.74 -14.27 -2.42
CA GLY A 151 3.07 -14.77 -2.80
C GLY A 151 3.95 -15.31 -1.67
N THR A 152 3.59 -15.11 -0.39
CA THR A 152 4.46 -15.49 0.75
C THR A 152 3.99 -16.73 1.51
N GLN A 153 2.90 -17.37 1.11
CA GLN A 153 2.26 -18.46 1.88
C GLN A 153 2.38 -19.83 1.21
N SER A 154 3.14 -19.95 0.13
CA SER A 154 3.35 -21.20 -0.62
C SER A 154 4.47 -22.06 -0.02
N ASP A 155 5.48 -21.44 0.54
CA ASP A 155 6.61 -22.06 1.20
C ASP A 155 6.55 -21.83 2.72
N PRO A 156 6.76 -22.89 3.58
CA PRO A 156 6.68 -22.74 5.03
C PRO A 156 7.71 -21.76 5.62
N TYR A 157 8.92 -21.72 5.06
CA TYR A 157 9.97 -20.81 5.52
C TYR A 157 9.63 -19.36 5.18
N GLU A 158 9.16 -19.10 3.96
CA GLU A 158 8.70 -17.76 3.55
C GLU A 158 7.50 -17.30 4.39
N ALA A 159 6.57 -18.21 4.70
CA ALA A 159 5.42 -17.91 5.56
C ALA A 159 5.85 -17.54 6.99
N GLU A 160 6.84 -18.21 7.55
CA GLU A 160 7.39 -17.90 8.88
C GLU A 160 8.14 -16.55 8.86
N CYS A 161 8.97 -16.30 7.85
CA CYS A 161 9.64 -15.02 7.66
C CYS A 161 8.63 -13.88 7.55
N PHE A 162 7.60 -14.05 6.73
CA PHE A 162 6.53 -13.06 6.59
C PHE A 162 5.83 -12.78 7.92
N ALA A 163 5.49 -13.84 8.68
CA ALA A 163 4.87 -13.70 9.99
C ALA A 163 5.76 -12.93 10.99
N LYS A 164 7.07 -13.17 10.97
CA LYS A 164 8.05 -12.42 11.77
C LYS A 164 8.05 -10.94 11.42
N HIS A 165 8.09 -10.61 10.13
CA HIS A 165 8.07 -9.22 9.66
C HIS A 165 6.76 -8.51 10.01
N CYS A 166 5.62 -9.20 9.86
CA CYS A 166 4.32 -8.68 10.31
C CYS A 166 4.35 -8.32 11.80
N ARG A 167 4.80 -9.23 12.67
CA ARG A 167 4.90 -8.96 14.11
C ARG A 167 5.76 -7.73 14.39
N LYS A 168 6.88 -7.58 13.68
CA LYS A 168 7.73 -6.38 13.81
C LYS A 168 7.04 -5.10 13.38
N ALA A 169 6.32 -5.11 12.27
CA ALA A 169 5.55 -3.97 11.80
C ALA A 169 4.47 -3.56 12.82
N LEU A 170 3.78 -4.51 13.40
CA LEU A 170 2.74 -4.25 14.41
C LEU A 170 3.32 -3.73 15.73
N GLU A 171 4.47 -4.26 16.15
CA GLU A 171 5.19 -3.75 17.33
C GLU A 171 5.57 -2.27 17.15
N VAL A 172 6.09 -1.91 15.97
CA VAL A 172 6.58 -0.56 15.69
C VAL A 172 5.43 0.43 15.47
N LEU A 173 4.42 0.05 14.69
CA LEU A 173 3.38 0.98 14.22
C LEU A 173 2.12 0.96 15.09
N GLN A 174 1.84 -0.12 15.80
CA GLN A 174 0.66 -0.30 16.66
C GLN A 174 -0.66 0.06 15.96
N PRO A 175 -0.97 -0.52 14.79
CA PRO A 175 -2.11 -0.09 13.99
C PRO A 175 -3.45 -0.27 14.72
N SER A 176 -4.37 0.68 14.54
CA SER A 176 -5.72 0.63 15.08
C SER A 176 -6.64 -0.33 14.33
N GLY A 177 -6.31 -0.66 13.08
CA GLY A 177 -7.02 -1.62 12.25
C GLY A 177 -6.16 -2.08 11.08
N ILE A 178 -6.41 -3.28 10.58
CA ILE A 178 -5.64 -3.87 9.48
C ILE A 178 -6.58 -4.28 8.37
N LEU A 179 -6.30 -3.80 7.16
CA LEU A 179 -6.90 -4.29 5.93
C LEU A 179 -6.00 -5.39 5.36
N TRP A 180 -6.49 -6.62 5.31
CA TRP A 180 -5.70 -7.78 4.96
C TRP A 180 -6.06 -8.33 3.58
N TYR A 181 -5.06 -8.56 2.73
CA TYR A 181 -5.19 -9.22 1.44
C TYR A 181 -4.43 -10.55 1.42
N GLY A 182 -5.08 -11.61 0.95
CA GLY A 182 -4.49 -12.95 0.84
C GLY A 182 -4.80 -13.85 2.04
N LYS A 183 -4.04 -14.96 2.17
CA LYS A 183 -4.19 -15.95 3.23
C LYS A 183 -3.59 -15.41 4.53
N CYS A 184 -4.41 -15.29 5.57
CA CYS A 184 -3.92 -14.88 6.89
C CYS A 184 -3.31 -16.09 7.61
N PRO A 185 -2.09 -15.96 8.19
CA PRO A 185 -1.55 -16.98 9.10
C PRO A 185 -2.49 -17.22 10.28
N ALA A 186 -2.64 -18.50 10.69
CA ALA A 186 -3.63 -18.89 11.69
C ALA A 186 -3.36 -18.30 13.10
N GLU A 187 -2.10 -17.98 13.39
CA GLU A 187 -1.67 -17.41 14.66
C GLU A 187 -2.01 -15.93 14.85
N PHE A 188 -2.53 -15.26 13.80
CA PHE A 188 -2.83 -13.84 13.87
C PHE A 188 -4.27 -13.59 14.28
N ASP A 189 -4.47 -13.24 15.54
CA ASP A 189 -5.75 -12.80 16.12
C ASP A 189 -5.73 -11.26 16.32
N TRP A 190 -5.75 -10.52 15.21
CA TRP A 190 -5.75 -9.05 15.24
C TRP A 190 -7.06 -8.48 14.73
N ASN A 191 -7.32 -7.22 15.09
CA ASN A 191 -8.45 -6.47 14.54
C ASN A 191 -8.24 -6.22 13.04
N MET A 192 -8.72 -7.15 12.20
CA MET A 192 -8.51 -7.10 10.76
C MET A 192 -9.79 -7.23 9.95
N THR A 193 -9.83 -6.52 8.84
CA THR A 193 -10.82 -6.66 7.77
C THR A 193 -10.17 -7.34 6.58
N LYS A 194 -10.67 -8.50 6.17
CA LYS A 194 -10.14 -9.23 5.01
C LYS A 194 -10.74 -8.72 3.71
N ILE A 195 -9.89 -8.38 2.75
CA ILE A 195 -10.33 -8.09 1.39
C ILE A 195 -10.89 -9.38 0.79
N LYS A 196 -12.14 -9.33 0.35
CA LYS A 196 -12.76 -10.47 -0.35
C LYS A 196 -12.22 -10.52 -1.77
N PRO A 197 -11.90 -11.72 -2.31
CA PRO A 197 -11.50 -11.84 -3.71
C PRO A 197 -12.55 -11.21 -4.62
N PHE A 198 -12.12 -10.36 -5.54
CA PHE A 198 -13.00 -9.70 -6.49
C PHE A 198 -13.68 -10.74 -7.40
N GLN A 199 -14.97 -10.61 -7.70
CA GLN A 199 -15.74 -11.66 -8.41
C GLN A 199 -15.15 -12.06 -9.77
N TYR A 200 -14.44 -11.15 -10.42
CA TYR A 200 -13.77 -11.42 -11.70
C TYR A 200 -12.53 -12.30 -11.55
N GLU A 201 -11.81 -12.18 -10.44
CA GLU A 201 -10.64 -13.03 -10.13
C GLU A 201 -11.04 -14.48 -9.84
N ARG A 202 -12.24 -14.70 -9.28
CA ARG A 202 -12.76 -16.05 -9.00
C ARG A 202 -12.91 -16.94 -10.25
N ARG A 203 -13.00 -16.37 -11.44
CA ARG A 203 -13.15 -17.14 -12.69
C ARG A 203 -11.82 -17.63 -13.27
N HIS A 204 -10.69 -17.03 -12.90
CA HIS A 204 -9.36 -17.35 -13.46
C HIS A 204 -8.51 -18.25 -12.56
N TYR A 205 -8.92 -18.49 -11.30
CA TYR A 205 -8.22 -19.39 -10.36
C TYR A 205 -8.91 -20.76 -10.22
N ARG A 206 -9.75 -21.16 -11.17
CA ARG A 206 -10.42 -22.46 -11.18
C ARG A 206 -9.97 -23.39 -12.32
N GLU A 207 -8.81 -23.12 -12.91
CA GLU A 207 -8.15 -24.07 -13.83
C GLU A 207 -6.83 -24.56 -13.27
#